data_fc3e2d1c06a657fc45006b2d1d063fed
#
_entry.id   fc3e2d1c06a657fc45006b2d1d063fed
#
_cell.length_a   1.000
_cell.length_b   1.000
_cell.length_c   1.000
_cell.angle_alpha   90.00
_cell.angle_beta   90.00
_cell.angle_gamma   90.00
#
_symmetry.space_group_name_H-M   'P 1'
#
loop_
_entity.id
_entity.type
_entity.pdbx_description
1 polymer ?
#
loop_
_entity_poly.entity_id
_entity_poly.type
_entity_poly.pdbx_seq_one_letter_code
_entity_poly.pdbx_strand_id
1 'polypeptide(L)'
;MEMYKPSLDWENELPHSLLWVGKGWLISATILLVVLIALARYTAWGRQFWRITGAYFTGRRSVGVWAWLGVLLLSVMVSVRLDVLLSYYSNDLFTSLQVAFEGAGAGNDAVRESGIRGFWLAIVTFAIIISVYIGRLILDIYLMQRFVIRWRVWLTRRLTGDWLTGDACYRGRFIDAPIDNPDQRIQQDIDVFTTGIGAEPNSPTVGTSATLLFGAVYSLVSVGSFTPILWNLSGPLTLFGVTLPHALFWIAFGYVFFASVIAFWIGKPLIRLSFRNEATNAAFRYALVRLREAAEAVGFYRGERAEYQVLTKRFMAIIANYRAFVRRSLIFLGWNRALTLIVTPLPLVIQAPRLFAGQISFGDVNQSSSAFSAIHDSLSFFRSVYDSFAAYRATIIRLDGLLTANEEARDLPRLTAEPSADGSMELRDVEIREPGGQVLIDDLDLRLAPGDSLLITGSSGSGRTTLLRGLAQLWPYTSGTLRRPGDAMFLPQIPYLPLGDLRAVLSYPAVECDVTDDELIAALDDVALGQLAGRLDEVADWAKVLSPGEQQRIAFARVLLAKPKTVFLDESTSALDEGQEFALYRLLRTRVPDCILVSIAHRGTVHQHHEQQLRLLGGGGWRLDSRPEPVGV
;
A
#
# COMPACT_ATOMS: atom_id res chain seq x y z
N MET A 1 -21.18 5.54 60.90
CA MET A 1 -20.54 6.16 59.75
C MET A 1 -19.07 5.82 59.78
N GLU A 2 -18.59 5.17 58.72
CA GLU A 2 -17.17 4.81 58.62
C GLU A 2 -16.37 5.98 58.06
N MET A 3 -15.11 6.14 58.51
CA MET A 3 -14.17 7.08 57.93
C MET A 3 -13.80 6.60 56.50
N TYR A 4 -13.46 7.55 55.62
CA TYR A 4 -12.99 7.23 54.27
C TYR A 4 -11.77 6.30 54.30
N LYS A 5 -11.82 5.25 53.48
CA LYS A 5 -10.69 4.35 53.20
C LYS A 5 -10.47 4.29 51.68
N PRO A 6 -9.22 4.44 51.22
CA PRO A 6 -8.95 4.31 49.80
C PRO A 6 -9.20 2.87 49.29
N SER A 7 -9.63 2.73 48.07
CA SER A 7 -9.92 1.45 47.42
C SER A 7 -8.65 0.64 47.05
N LEU A 8 -7.52 1.34 46.94
CA LEU A 8 -6.19 0.76 46.75
C LEU A 8 -5.18 1.37 47.73
N ASP A 9 -4.13 0.61 48.03
CA ASP A 9 -2.95 1.12 48.73
C ASP A 9 -2.07 1.88 47.73
N TRP A 10 -2.39 3.17 47.55
CA TRP A 10 -1.70 4.02 46.59
C TRP A 10 -0.22 4.23 46.88
N GLU A 11 0.23 4.05 48.11
CA GLU A 11 1.64 4.19 48.48
C GLU A 11 2.49 3.03 47.95
N ASN A 12 1.94 1.82 47.91
CA ASN A 12 2.60 0.61 47.39
C ASN A 12 2.14 0.20 46.00
N GLU A 13 1.29 1.00 45.33
CA GLU A 13 0.69 0.62 44.02
C GLU A 13 1.71 0.60 42.87
N LEU A 14 2.75 1.44 42.90
CA LEU A 14 3.73 1.50 41.82
C LEU A 14 4.48 0.16 41.61
N PRO A 15 5.05 -0.49 42.68
CA PRO A 15 5.65 -1.83 42.54
C PRO A 15 4.66 -2.89 42.05
N HIS A 16 3.42 -2.87 42.55
CA HIS A 16 2.37 -3.80 42.13
C HIS A 16 2.02 -3.62 40.65
N SER A 17 1.86 -2.38 40.18
CA SER A 17 1.62 -2.06 38.79
C SER A 17 2.75 -2.49 37.86
N LEU A 18 4.01 -2.25 38.26
CA LEU A 18 5.18 -2.68 37.48
C LEU A 18 5.24 -4.20 37.34
N LEU A 19 4.96 -4.93 38.42
CA LEU A 19 4.92 -6.39 38.44
C LEU A 19 3.79 -6.94 37.55
N TRP A 20 2.61 -6.32 37.62
CA TRP A 20 1.47 -6.67 36.78
C TRP A 20 1.77 -6.44 35.29
N VAL A 21 2.32 -5.27 34.95
CA VAL A 21 2.72 -4.93 33.59
C VAL A 21 3.77 -5.92 33.05
N GLY A 22 4.78 -6.24 33.84
CA GLY A 22 5.83 -7.20 33.47
C GLY A 22 5.29 -8.61 33.22
N LYS A 23 4.45 -9.14 34.15
CA LYS A 23 3.79 -10.44 33.98
C LYS A 23 2.84 -10.43 32.78
N GLY A 24 2.00 -9.41 32.65
CA GLY A 24 1.07 -9.24 31.54
C GLY A 24 1.79 -9.19 30.20
N TRP A 25 2.91 -8.48 30.14
CA TRP A 25 3.74 -8.40 28.94
C TRP A 25 4.32 -9.76 28.53
N LEU A 26 4.89 -10.52 29.49
CA LEU A 26 5.46 -11.85 29.20
C LEU A 26 4.39 -12.82 28.70
N ILE A 27 3.23 -12.87 29.36
CA ILE A 27 2.11 -13.73 28.98
C ILE A 27 1.60 -13.34 27.59
N SER A 28 1.34 -12.05 27.38
CA SER A 28 0.82 -11.54 26.10
C SER A 28 1.81 -11.71 24.96
N ALA A 29 3.12 -11.49 25.20
CA ALA A 29 4.17 -11.71 24.19
C ALA A 29 4.25 -13.18 23.78
N THR A 30 4.18 -14.11 24.75
CA THR A 30 4.22 -15.55 24.49
C THR A 30 3.00 -16.00 23.70
N ILE A 31 1.80 -15.60 24.14
CA ILE A 31 0.54 -15.95 23.44
C ILE A 31 0.54 -15.37 22.02
N LEU A 32 0.91 -14.09 21.88
CA LEU A 32 0.95 -13.42 20.58
C LEU A 32 1.92 -14.12 19.64
N LEU A 33 3.11 -14.49 20.09
CA LEU A 33 4.09 -15.21 19.28
C LEU A 33 3.54 -16.55 18.81
N VAL A 34 2.94 -17.35 19.70
CA VAL A 34 2.33 -18.65 19.36
C VAL A 34 1.20 -18.46 18.35
N VAL A 35 0.33 -17.46 18.56
CA VAL A 35 -0.79 -17.17 17.65
C VAL A 35 -0.26 -16.73 16.28
N LEU A 36 0.73 -15.85 16.20
CA LEU A 36 1.32 -15.41 14.94
C LEU A 36 1.96 -16.57 14.16
N ILE A 37 2.69 -17.46 14.85
CA ILE A 37 3.27 -18.66 14.24
C ILE A 37 2.15 -19.59 13.73
N ALA A 38 1.13 -19.82 14.53
CA ALA A 38 0.00 -20.66 14.13
C ALA A 38 -0.74 -20.08 12.91
N LEU A 39 -1.01 -18.78 12.91
CA LEU A 39 -1.63 -18.10 11.77
C LEU A 39 -0.77 -18.19 10.52
N ALA A 40 0.53 -17.93 10.62
CA ALA A 40 1.46 -18.03 9.48
C ALA A 40 1.54 -19.45 8.91
N ARG A 41 1.40 -20.49 9.76
CA ARG A 41 1.52 -21.89 9.34
C ARG A 41 0.20 -22.50 8.83
N TYR A 42 -0.92 -22.23 9.51
CA TYR A 42 -2.17 -22.93 9.29
C TYR A 42 -3.21 -22.15 8.48
N THR A 43 -3.08 -20.83 8.35
CA THR A 43 -4.05 -20.03 7.59
C THR A 43 -3.50 -19.58 6.24
N ALA A 44 -4.37 -19.49 5.23
CA ALA A 44 -3.99 -19.00 3.91
C ALA A 44 -3.51 -17.55 3.97
N TRP A 45 -4.24 -16.69 4.69
CA TRP A 45 -3.89 -15.27 4.80
C TRP A 45 -2.62 -15.02 5.63
N GLY A 46 -2.34 -15.85 6.62
CA GLY A 46 -1.10 -15.79 7.38
C GLY A 46 0.11 -16.16 6.53
N ARG A 47 0.00 -17.16 5.65
CA ARG A 47 1.03 -17.51 4.68
C ARG A 47 1.26 -16.39 3.68
N GLN A 48 0.19 -15.76 3.17
CA GLN A 48 0.28 -14.61 2.27
C GLN A 48 0.96 -13.42 2.96
N PHE A 49 0.55 -13.09 4.18
CA PHE A 49 1.20 -12.07 5.00
C PHE A 49 2.69 -12.33 5.16
N TRP A 50 3.06 -13.58 5.48
CA TRP A 50 4.47 -13.97 5.66
C TRP A 50 5.28 -13.89 4.37
N ARG A 51 4.70 -14.26 3.22
CA ARG A 51 5.32 -14.10 1.90
C ARG A 51 5.62 -12.64 1.59
N ILE A 52 4.69 -11.74 1.88
CA ILE A 52 4.85 -10.30 1.63
C ILE A 52 5.96 -9.71 2.52
N THR A 53 5.97 -10.03 3.81
CA THR A 53 6.79 -9.28 4.79
C THR A 53 7.69 -10.14 5.68
N GLY A 54 7.62 -11.45 5.60
CA GLY A 54 8.39 -12.36 6.47
C GLY A 54 9.88 -12.09 6.51
N ALA A 55 10.48 -11.67 5.40
CA ALA A 55 11.89 -11.31 5.34
C ALA A 55 12.26 -10.08 6.21
N TYR A 56 11.29 -9.22 6.55
CA TYR A 56 11.50 -8.12 7.50
C TYR A 56 11.66 -8.61 8.93
N PHE A 57 11.01 -9.72 9.28
CA PHE A 57 10.96 -10.31 10.62
C PHE A 57 11.95 -11.48 10.80
N THR A 58 12.77 -11.79 9.79
CA THR A 58 13.76 -12.88 9.83
C THR A 58 15.18 -12.36 9.64
N GLY A 59 16.19 -13.15 10.11
CA GLY A 59 17.60 -12.80 9.99
C GLY A 59 18.14 -11.96 11.15
N ARG A 60 19.47 -11.70 11.14
CA ARG A 60 20.16 -10.99 12.23
C ARG A 60 19.68 -9.54 12.45
N ARG A 61 19.21 -8.89 11.40
CA ARG A 61 18.70 -7.50 11.47
C ARG A 61 17.29 -7.40 12.08
N SER A 62 16.58 -8.52 12.18
CA SER A 62 15.21 -8.54 12.71
C SER A 62 15.14 -8.44 14.24
N VAL A 63 16.24 -8.67 14.97
CA VAL A 63 16.26 -8.57 16.44
C VAL A 63 15.76 -7.18 16.92
N GLY A 64 16.21 -6.11 16.23
CA GLY A 64 15.72 -4.77 16.51
C GLY A 64 14.23 -4.57 16.23
N VAL A 65 13.68 -5.26 15.22
CA VAL A 65 12.25 -5.21 14.88
C VAL A 65 11.42 -5.87 15.97
N TRP A 66 11.84 -7.05 16.44
CA TRP A 66 11.18 -7.77 17.55
C TRP A 66 11.26 -7.01 18.86
N ALA A 67 12.43 -6.42 19.18
CA ALA A 67 12.57 -5.55 20.35
C ALA A 67 11.60 -4.36 20.29
N TRP A 68 11.44 -3.76 19.11
CA TRP A 68 10.49 -2.66 18.90
C TRP A 68 9.04 -3.08 19.08
N LEU A 69 8.64 -4.22 18.52
CA LEU A 69 7.31 -4.81 18.76
C LEU A 69 7.08 -5.10 20.25
N GLY A 70 8.11 -5.57 20.96
CA GLY A 70 8.07 -5.76 22.42
C GLY A 70 7.81 -4.47 23.18
N VAL A 71 8.44 -3.36 22.79
CA VAL A 71 8.21 -2.03 23.39
C VAL A 71 6.79 -1.53 23.10
N LEU A 72 6.27 -1.72 21.87
CA LEU A 72 4.89 -1.38 21.54
C LEU A 72 3.88 -2.21 22.34
N LEU A 73 4.15 -3.50 22.51
CA LEU A 73 3.33 -4.36 23.36
C LEU A 73 3.37 -3.93 24.84
N LEU A 74 4.54 -3.49 25.34
CA LEU A 74 4.67 -2.94 26.67
C LEU A 74 3.80 -1.69 26.84
N SER A 75 3.79 -0.80 25.84
CA SER A 75 2.91 0.38 25.84
C SER A 75 1.43 0.00 25.98
N VAL A 76 1.00 -1.07 25.30
CA VAL A 76 -0.38 -1.59 25.44
C VAL A 76 -0.66 -2.06 26.87
N MET A 77 0.26 -2.81 27.48
CA MET A 77 0.08 -3.28 28.87
C MET A 77 0.00 -2.12 29.85
N VAL A 78 0.85 -1.12 29.70
CA VAL A 78 0.81 0.11 30.51
C VAL A 78 -0.53 0.83 30.32
N SER A 79 -1.04 0.91 29.08
CA SER A 79 -2.37 1.51 28.81
C SER A 79 -3.47 0.84 29.62
N VAL A 80 -3.59 -0.49 29.51
CA VAL A 80 -4.63 -1.23 30.24
C VAL A 80 -4.49 -1.05 31.76
N ARG A 81 -3.25 -1.03 32.29
CA ARG A 81 -3.05 -0.81 33.70
C ARG A 81 -3.49 0.58 34.16
N LEU A 82 -3.16 1.62 33.35
CA LEU A 82 -3.61 2.99 33.65
C LEU A 82 -5.13 3.12 33.60
N ASP A 83 -5.81 2.45 32.66
CA ASP A 83 -7.28 2.44 32.61
C ASP A 83 -7.89 1.77 33.86
N VAL A 84 -7.28 0.68 34.36
CA VAL A 84 -7.66 0.04 35.60
C VAL A 84 -7.46 0.98 36.80
N LEU A 85 -6.32 1.67 36.88
CA LEU A 85 -6.04 2.63 37.97
C LEU A 85 -7.02 3.82 37.92
N LEU A 86 -7.38 4.31 36.75
CA LEU A 86 -8.41 5.35 36.60
C LEU A 86 -9.78 4.89 37.11
N SER A 87 -10.11 3.61 36.95
CA SER A 87 -11.34 3.03 37.51
C SER A 87 -11.35 3.06 39.05
N TYR A 88 -10.24 2.72 39.69
CA TYR A 88 -10.10 2.79 41.16
C TYR A 88 -10.06 4.23 41.67
N TYR A 89 -9.35 5.12 40.99
CA TYR A 89 -9.39 6.56 41.26
C TYR A 89 -10.83 7.10 41.23
N SER A 90 -11.63 6.70 40.25
CA SER A 90 -13.03 7.12 40.13
C SER A 90 -13.84 6.65 41.34
N ASN A 91 -13.61 5.42 41.84
CA ASN A 91 -14.23 4.93 43.08
C ASN A 91 -13.85 5.82 44.25
N ASP A 92 -12.58 6.07 44.46
CA ASP A 92 -12.07 6.86 45.61
C ASP A 92 -12.61 8.30 45.59
N LEU A 93 -12.67 8.93 44.41
CA LEU A 93 -13.20 10.28 44.27
C LEU A 93 -14.67 10.36 44.73
N PHE A 94 -15.52 9.47 44.21
CA PHE A 94 -16.96 9.54 44.50
C PHE A 94 -17.30 9.01 45.89
N THR A 95 -16.56 8.02 46.42
CA THR A 95 -16.73 7.56 47.81
C THR A 95 -16.29 8.63 48.82
N SER A 96 -15.19 9.34 48.55
CA SER A 96 -14.73 10.42 49.44
C SER A 96 -15.72 11.59 49.51
N LEU A 97 -16.34 11.94 48.36
CA LEU A 97 -17.41 12.93 48.30
C LEU A 97 -18.62 12.47 49.12
N GLN A 98 -19.07 11.22 48.94
CA GLN A 98 -20.20 10.66 49.71
C GLN A 98 -19.93 10.75 51.21
N VAL A 99 -18.74 10.30 51.68
CA VAL A 99 -18.36 10.34 53.09
C VAL A 99 -18.33 11.78 53.63
N ALA A 100 -17.83 12.74 52.84
CA ALA A 100 -17.82 14.15 53.23
C ALA A 100 -19.24 14.71 53.39
N PHE A 101 -20.18 14.38 52.48
CA PHE A 101 -21.57 14.81 52.58
C PHE A 101 -22.32 14.14 53.74
N GLU A 102 -22.13 12.84 53.95
CA GLU A 102 -22.71 12.11 55.08
C GLU A 102 -22.24 12.66 56.42
N GLY A 103 -20.93 12.96 56.54
CA GLY A 103 -20.35 13.60 57.72
C GLY A 103 -20.92 14.99 58.00
N ALA A 104 -21.11 15.79 56.97
CA ALA A 104 -21.74 17.11 57.08
C ALA A 104 -23.22 17.03 57.48
N GLY A 105 -23.99 16.10 56.90
CA GLY A 105 -25.40 15.89 57.20
C GLY A 105 -25.64 15.38 58.65
N ALA A 106 -24.70 14.62 59.19
CA ALA A 106 -24.78 14.07 60.57
C ALA A 106 -24.11 14.96 61.65
N GLY A 107 -23.51 16.08 61.24
CA GLY A 107 -22.76 16.93 62.16
C GLY A 107 -21.49 16.29 62.74
N ASN A 108 -20.91 15.32 62.06
CA ASN A 108 -19.69 14.62 62.45
C ASN A 108 -18.49 15.18 61.71
N ASP A 109 -17.78 16.13 62.32
CA ASP A 109 -16.63 16.82 61.72
C ASP A 109 -15.46 15.87 61.37
N ALA A 110 -15.23 14.81 62.16
CA ALA A 110 -14.16 13.85 61.92
C ALA A 110 -14.40 13.05 60.61
N VAL A 111 -15.61 12.60 60.39
CA VAL A 111 -16.01 11.88 59.16
C VAL A 111 -15.96 12.82 57.94
N ARG A 112 -16.50 14.03 58.10
CA ARG A 112 -16.46 15.07 57.05
C ARG A 112 -15.02 15.39 56.62
N GLU A 113 -14.13 15.62 57.59
CA GLU A 113 -12.72 15.96 57.33
C GLU A 113 -11.94 14.79 56.67
N SER A 114 -12.26 13.56 57.06
CA SER A 114 -11.72 12.35 56.42
C SER A 114 -12.13 12.26 54.96
N GLY A 115 -13.39 12.55 54.63
CA GLY A 115 -13.86 12.60 53.23
C GLY A 115 -13.20 13.71 52.42
N ILE A 116 -13.07 14.93 52.97
CA ILE A 116 -12.37 16.05 52.31
C ILE A 116 -10.90 15.72 52.03
N ARG A 117 -10.20 15.10 52.97
CA ARG A 117 -8.80 14.65 52.78
C ARG A 117 -8.72 13.59 51.67
N GLY A 118 -9.66 12.62 51.69
CA GLY A 118 -9.74 11.60 50.65
C GLY A 118 -9.95 12.19 49.25
N PHE A 119 -10.82 13.21 49.12
CA PHE A 119 -11.08 13.92 47.87
C PHE A 119 -9.80 14.57 47.32
N TRP A 120 -9.07 15.32 48.14
CA TRP A 120 -7.84 15.97 47.65
C TRP A 120 -6.73 14.96 47.33
N LEU A 121 -6.64 13.85 48.06
CA LEU A 121 -5.74 12.76 47.74
C LEU A 121 -6.10 12.12 46.36
N ALA A 122 -7.39 11.88 46.13
CA ALA A 122 -7.85 11.37 44.82
C ALA A 122 -7.50 12.33 43.68
N ILE A 123 -7.66 13.65 43.84
CA ILE A 123 -7.29 14.65 42.84
C ILE A 123 -5.78 14.62 42.52
N VAL A 124 -4.92 14.52 43.55
CA VAL A 124 -3.47 14.41 43.36
C VAL A 124 -3.11 13.11 42.63
N THR A 125 -3.72 12.00 43.03
CA THR A 125 -3.55 10.69 42.38
C THR A 125 -3.96 10.77 40.89
N PHE A 126 -5.08 11.41 40.58
CA PHE A 126 -5.51 11.65 39.20
C PHE A 126 -4.49 12.45 38.41
N ALA A 127 -3.98 13.56 38.98
CA ALA A 127 -3.01 14.40 38.29
C ALA A 127 -1.74 13.61 37.89
N ILE A 128 -1.30 12.69 38.76
CA ILE A 128 -0.16 11.80 38.51
C ILE A 128 -0.51 10.81 37.38
N ILE A 129 -1.63 10.08 37.52
CA ILE A 129 -2.05 9.06 36.55
C ILE A 129 -2.25 9.66 35.18
N ILE A 130 -2.95 10.81 35.07
CA ILE A 130 -3.25 11.44 33.77
C ILE A 130 -1.99 12.00 33.12
N SER A 131 -1.02 12.50 33.92
CA SER A 131 0.26 12.96 33.38
C SER A 131 1.05 11.81 32.74
N VAL A 132 1.10 10.65 33.45
CA VAL A 132 1.72 9.43 32.91
C VAL A 132 0.96 8.93 31.67
N TYR A 133 -0.38 8.98 31.70
CA TYR A 133 -1.23 8.57 30.58
C TYR A 133 -0.96 9.40 29.32
N ILE A 134 -0.92 10.74 29.45
CA ILE A 134 -0.64 11.64 28.33
C ILE A 134 0.78 11.44 27.81
N GLY A 135 1.77 11.37 28.70
CA GLY A 135 3.17 11.11 28.32
C GLY A 135 3.33 9.80 27.55
N ARG A 136 2.70 8.73 28.07
CA ARG A 136 2.66 7.42 27.38
C ARG A 136 1.96 7.51 26.03
N LEU A 137 0.83 8.20 25.93
CA LEU A 137 0.07 8.32 24.68
C LEU A 137 0.90 8.97 23.57
N ILE A 138 1.57 10.08 23.88
CA ILE A 138 2.44 10.78 22.93
C ILE A 138 3.62 9.87 22.51
N LEU A 139 4.24 9.20 23.47
CA LEU A 139 5.34 8.28 23.22
C LEU A 139 4.88 7.08 22.38
N ASP A 140 3.71 6.53 22.65
CA ASP A 140 3.11 5.41 21.92
C ASP A 140 2.90 5.76 20.44
N ILE A 141 2.28 6.91 20.16
CA ILE A 141 2.09 7.42 18.81
C ILE A 141 3.44 7.58 18.09
N TYR A 142 4.41 8.23 18.75
CA TYR A 142 5.75 8.42 18.17
C TYR A 142 6.44 7.10 17.83
N LEU A 143 6.44 6.15 18.77
CA LEU A 143 7.07 4.85 18.58
C LEU A 143 6.37 4.04 17.49
N MET A 144 5.04 4.06 17.46
CA MET A 144 4.26 3.36 16.45
C MET A 144 4.52 3.95 15.05
N GLN A 145 4.48 5.27 14.90
CA GLN A 145 4.75 5.92 13.61
C GLN A 145 6.17 5.66 13.12
N ARG A 146 7.15 5.68 14.01
CA ARG A 146 8.54 5.35 13.65
C ARG A 146 8.69 3.90 13.20
N PHE A 147 7.95 2.96 13.79
CA PHE A 147 7.90 1.56 13.34
C PHE A 147 7.28 1.46 11.95
N VAL A 148 6.12 2.08 11.74
CA VAL A 148 5.40 2.10 10.45
C VAL A 148 6.28 2.67 9.33
N ILE A 149 6.92 3.82 9.56
CA ILE A 149 7.80 4.45 8.56
C ILE A 149 8.92 3.50 8.13
N ARG A 150 9.61 2.86 9.08
CA ARG A 150 10.70 1.92 8.75
C ARG A 150 10.21 0.71 7.97
N TRP A 151 9.09 0.15 8.38
CA TRP A 151 8.50 -1.01 7.72
C TRP A 151 8.01 -0.67 6.31
N ARG A 152 7.33 0.48 6.17
CA ARG A 152 6.87 1.00 4.87
C ARG A 152 8.03 1.24 3.90
N VAL A 153 9.11 1.91 4.33
CA VAL A 153 10.31 2.14 3.49
C VAL A 153 10.89 0.82 3.00
N TRP A 154 11.03 -0.16 3.90
CA TRP A 154 11.55 -1.47 3.53
C TRP A 154 10.63 -2.19 2.53
N LEU A 155 9.33 -2.22 2.80
CA LEU A 155 8.36 -2.93 1.96
C LEU A 155 8.21 -2.28 0.58
N THR A 156 8.17 -0.94 0.53
CA THR A 156 8.10 -0.20 -0.74
C THR A 156 9.33 -0.51 -1.60
N ARG A 157 10.54 -0.44 -1.04
CA ARG A 157 11.77 -0.77 -1.78
C ARG A 157 11.74 -2.21 -2.31
N ARG A 158 11.30 -3.14 -1.48
CA ARG A 158 11.20 -4.56 -1.87
C ARG A 158 10.22 -4.77 -3.01
N LEU A 159 8.99 -4.28 -2.89
CA LEU A 159 7.95 -4.52 -3.88
C LEU A 159 8.18 -3.74 -5.17
N THR A 160 8.69 -2.51 -5.09
CA THR A 160 9.10 -1.75 -6.28
C THR A 160 10.25 -2.43 -7.00
N GLY A 161 11.27 -2.90 -6.27
CA GLY A 161 12.38 -3.65 -6.84
C GLY A 161 11.91 -4.96 -7.49
N ASP A 162 11.03 -5.71 -6.84
CA ASP A 162 10.46 -6.96 -7.39
C ASP A 162 9.65 -6.71 -8.66
N TRP A 163 8.87 -5.63 -8.72
CA TRP A 163 8.07 -5.26 -9.88
C TRP A 163 8.93 -4.83 -11.09
N LEU A 164 10.07 -4.16 -10.85
CA LEU A 164 10.97 -3.71 -11.91
C LEU A 164 11.93 -4.82 -12.37
N THR A 165 12.22 -5.79 -11.50
CA THR A 165 13.20 -6.85 -11.81
C THR A 165 12.67 -7.79 -12.89
N GLY A 166 13.52 -8.08 -13.90
CA GLY A 166 13.22 -9.03 -14.97
C GLY A 166 12.07 -8.60 -15.87
N ASP A 167 11.88 -7.29 -16.06
CA ASP A 167 10.86 -6.69 -16.91
C ASP A 167 9.42 -7.07 -16.52
N ALA A 168 9.19 -7.48 -15.26
CA ALA A 168 7.88 -7.92 -14.80
C ALA A 168 6.81 -6.81 -14.99
N CYS A 169 7.20 -5.53 -14.84
CA CYS A 169 6.32 -4.38 -15.09
C CYS A 169 5.76 -4.32 -16.52
N TYR A 170 6.51 -4.80 -17.50
CA TYR A 170 6.05 -4.89 -18.89
C TYR A 170 5.42 -6.23 -19.21
N ARG A 171 6.08 -7.34 -18.84
CA ARG A 171 5.69 -8.71 -19.17
C ARG A 171 4.43 -9.16 -18.45
N GLY A 172 4.10 -8.56 -17.31
CA GLY A 172 2.88 -8.81 -16.54
C GLY A 172 1.57 -8.56 -17.31
N ARG A 173 1.62 -7.91 -18.48
CA ARG A 173 0.46 -7.77 -19.39
C ARG A 173 0.13 -9.03 -20.18
N PHE A 174 1.04 -10.00 -20.23
CA PHE A 174 0.92 -11.22 -21.04
C PHE A 174 0.60 -12.47 -20.21
N ILE A 175 0.50 -12.36 -18.88
CA ILE A 175 0.04 -13.45 -18.03
C ILE A 175 -1.47 -13.64 -18.14
N ASP A 176 -1.99 -14.81 -17.77
CA ASP A 176 -3.42 -15.15 -17.88
C ASP A 176 -4.33 -14.20 -17.10
N ALA A 177 -3.88 -13.73 -15.94
CA ALA A 177 -4.61 -12.81 -15.08
C ALA A 177 -3.81 -11.51 -14.83
N PRO A 178 -3.78 -10.58 -15.81
CA PRO A 178 -3.04 -9.32 -15.65
C PRO A 178 -3.53 -8.52 -14.45
N ILE A 179 -2.58 -7.95 -13.72
CA ILE A 179 -2.91 -7.12 -12.56
C ILE A 179 -3.39 -5.75 -13.01
N ASP A 180 -4.48 -5.31 -12.41
CA ASP A 180 -4.93 -3.92 -12.49
C ASP A 180 -4.16 -3.03 -11.50
N ASN A 181 -3.83 -1.83 -11.93
CA ASN A 181 -3.27 -0.74 -11.11
C ASN A 181 -2.13 -1.16 -10.15
N PRO A 182 -1.00 -1.68 -10.64
CA PRO A 182 0.15 -2.06 -9.79
C PRO A 182 0.74 -0.85 -9.03
N ASP A 183 0.66 0.34 -9.60
CA ASP A 183 1.01 1.63 -9.01
C ASP A 183 0.22 1.91 -7.72
N GLN A 184 -1.10 1.71 -7.74
CA GLN A 184 -1.95 1.87 -6.57
C GLN A 184 -1.63 0.83 -5.49
N ARG A 185 -1.29 -0.41 -5.87
CA ARG A 185 -0.87 -1.45 -4.93
C ARG A 185 0.42 -1.07 -4.21
N ILE A 186 1.39 -0.52 -4.93
CA ILE A 186 2.67 -0.08 -4.34
C ILE A 186 2.47 1.19 -3.51
N GLN A 187 1.66 2.15 -3.94
CA GLN A 187 1.49 3.43 -3.26
C GLN A 187 0.51 3.34 -2.08
N GLN A 188 -0.68 2.78 -2.27
CA GLN A 188 -1.77 2.83 -1.29
C GLN A 188 -1.87 1.55 -0.47
N ASP A 189 -1.77 0.36 -1.08
CA ASP A 189 -1.94 -0.90 -0.36
C ASP A 189 -0.80 -1.16 0.62
N ILE A 190 0.43 -0.74 0.31
CA ILE A 190 1.55 -0.81 1.25
C ILE A 190 1.30 0.08 2.47
N ASP A 191 0.70 1.25 2.30
CA ASP A 191 0.36 2.14 3.40
C ASP A 191 -0.66 1.48 4.34
N VAL A 192 -1.77 0.99 3.81
CA VAL A 192 -2.78 0.25 4.58
C VAL A 192 -2.18 -0.98 5.27
N PHE A 193 -1.31 -1.72 4.57
CA PHE A 193 -0.68 -2.93 5.09
C PHE A 193 0.25 -2.63 6.28
N THR A 194 1.04 -1.57 6.22
CA THR A 194 2.02 -1.22 7.25
C THR A 194 1.41 -0.48 8.43
N THR A 195 0.37 0.31 8.23
CA THR A 195 -0.37 0.97 9.30
C THR A 195 -1.23 -0.01 10.11
N GLY A 196 -1.71 -1.09 9.47
CA GLY A 196 -2.55 -2.09 10.13
C GLY A 196 -3.94 -1.59 10.51
N ILE A 197 -4.42 -0.52 9.88
CA ILE A 197 -5.73 0.10 10.19
C ILE A 197 -6.80 -0.34 9.18
N GLY A 198 -6.41 -0.61 7.94
CA GLY A 198 -7.28 -1.13 6.89
C GLY A 198 -8.09 -0.09 6.11
N ALA A 199 -8.57 0.98 6.72
CA ALA A 199 -9.53 1.90 6.10
C ALA A 199 -9.03 3.34 5.93
N GLU A 200 -8.07 3.79 6.72
CA GLU A 200 -7.59 5.18 6.73
C GLU A 200 -6.08 5.26 6.51
N PRO A 201 -5.62 5.33 5.25
CA PRO A 201 -4.22 5.52 4.94
C PRO A 201 -3.74 6.91 5.40
N ASN A 202 -2.44 7.03 5.64
CA ASN A 202 -1.77 8.29 6.02
C ASN A 202 -2.30 8.97 7.29
N SER A 203 -2.66 8.20 8.33
CA SER A 203 -3.05 8.77 9.62
C SER A 203 -1.84 8.93 10.55
N PRO A 204 -1.26 10.13 10.70
CA PRO A 204 -0.03 10.36 11.47
C PRO A 204 -0.22 10.31 12.99
N THR A 205 -1.46 10.24 13.46
CA THR A 205 -1.80 10.28 14.91
C THR A 205 -2.23 8.93 15.46
N VAL A 206 -1.97 7.85 14.74
CA VAL A 206 -2.38 6.51 15.15
C VAL A 206 -1.33 5.88 16.06
N GLY A 207 -1.78 5.52 17.26
CA GLY A 207 -1.04 4.72 18.22
C GLY A 207 -1.38 3.22 18.14
N THR A 208 -0.82 2.42 19.06
CA THR A 208 -0.99 0.95 19.10
C THR A 208 -2.44 0.51 19.18
N SER A 209 -3.25 1.15 20.03
CA SER A 209 -4.64 0.76 20.31
C SER A 209 -5.58 0.86 19.08
N ALA A 210 -5.24 1.68 18.10
CA ALA A 210 -6.03 1.84 16.88
C ALA A 210 -5.68 0.84 15.78
N THR A 211 -4.60 0.05 15.94
CA THR A 211 -4.21 -0.99 14.98
C THR A 211 -4.99 -2.28 15.22
N LEU A 212 -5.19 -3.07 14.16
CA LEU A 212 -5.91 -4.35 14.27
C LEU A 212 -5.24 -5.32 15.25
N LEU A 213 -3.91 -5.43 15.21
CA LEU A 213 -3.16 -6.37 16.04
C LEU A 213 -3.12 -5.94 17.51
N PHE A 214 -2.60 -4.75 17.78
CA PHE A 214 -2.44 -4.28 19.15
C PHE A 214 -3.76 -3.88 19.79
N GLY A 215 -4.74 -3.40 19.01
CA GLY A 215 -6.10 -3.16 19.48
C GLY A 215 -6.80 -4.46 19.93
N ALA A 216 -6.59 -5.57 19.19
CA ALA A 216 -7.07 -6.89 19.63
C ALA A 216 -6.41 -7.33 20.95
N VAL A 217 -5.09 -7.16 21.09
CA VAL A 217 -4.38 -7.48 22.33
C VAL A 217 -4.88 -6.61 23.49
N TYR A 218 -5.00 -5.29 23.26
CA TYR A 218 -5.56 -4.36 24.26
C TYR A 218 -6.94 -4.81 24.73
N SER A 219 -7.83 -5.14 23.79
CA SER A 219 -9.20 -5.57 24.10
C SER A 219 -9.25 -6.86 24.92
N LEU A 220 -8.44 -7.86 24.56
CA LEU A 220 -8.38 -9.13 25.30
C LEU A 220 -7.83 -8.94 26.72
N VAL A 221 -6.76 -8.17 26.89
CA VAL A 221 -6.16 -7.90 28.19
C VAL A 221 -7.09 -7.03 29.04
N SER A 222 -7.75 -6.05 28.45
CA SER A 222 -8.74 -5.19 29.12
C SER A 222 -9.92 -6.02 29.65
N VAL A 223 -10.51 -6.90 28.83
CA VAL A 223 -11.57 -7.82 29.32
C VAL A 223 -11.06 -8.64 30.50
N GLY A 224 -9.88 -9.25 30.40
CA GLY A 224 -9.29 -10.04 31.48
C GLY A 224 -9.05 -9.24 32.75
N SER A 225 -8.70 -7.95 32.66
CA SER A 225 -8.41 -7.07 33.80
C SER A 225 -9.66 -6.52 34.47
N PHE A 226 -10.68 -6.15 33.68
CA PHE A 226 -11.92 -5.58 34.22
C PHE A 226 -12.95 -6.61 34.64
N THR A 227 -12.87 -7.85 34.17
CA THR A 227 -13.77 -8.94 34.56
C THR A 227 -13.77 -9.21 36.07
N PRO A 228 -12.62 -9.35 36.79
CA PRO A 228 -12.62 -9.52 38.25
C PRO A 228 -13.22 -8.31 38.98
N ILE A 229 -12.97 -7.09 38.49
CA ILE A 229 -13.52 -5.87 39.09
C ILE A 229 -15.05 -5.88 39.01
N LEU A 230 -15.57 -6.12 37.78
CA LEU A 230 -17.00 -6.17 37.56
C LEU A 230 -17.67 -7.33 38.31
N TRP A 231 -17.01 -8.50 38.37
CA TRP A 231 -17.49 -9.66 39.11
C TRP A 231 -17.65 -9.36 40.61
N ASN A 232 -16.64 -8.76 41.22
CA ASN A 232 -16.66 -8.44 42.66
C ASN A 232 -17.68 -7.35 43.04
N LEU A 233 -17.86 -6.36 42.14
CA LEU A 233 -18.81 -5.26 42.38
C LEU A 233 -20.25 -5.64 41.97
N SER A 234 -20.42 -6.68 41.15
CA SER A 234 -21.73 -7.11 40.68
C SER A 234 -22.48 -7.89 41.75
N GLY A 235 -23.63 -7.36 42.16
CA GLY A 235 -24.51 -8.02 43.10
C GLY A 235 -25.62 -8.86 42.44
N PRO A 236 -26.38 -9.58 43.29
CA PRO A 236 -27.57 -10.31 42.80
C PRO A 236 -28.68 -9.33 42.39
N LEU A 237 -29.35 -9.66 41.29
CA LEU A 237 -30.54 -8.96 40.83
C LEU A 237 -31.72 -9.93 40.79
N THR A 238 -32.82 -9.62 41.50
CA THR A 238 -34.04 -10.41 41.45
C THR A 238 -35.02 -9.76 40.49
N LEU A 239 -35.28 -10.46 39.38
CA LEU A 239 -36.26 -10.05 38.36
C LEU A 239 -37.30 -11.17 38.19
N PHE A 240 -38.57 -10.83 38.30
CA PHE A 240 -39.71 -11.78 38.13
C PHE A 240 -39.57 -13.07 38.98
N GLY A 241 -39.02 -12.97 40.20
CA GLY A 241 -38.86 -14.11 41.09
C GLY A 241 -37.59 -14.98 40.83
N VAL A 242 -36.80 -14.64 39.83
CA VAL A 242 -35.50 -15.29 39.54
C VAL A 242 -34.37 -14.38 40.01
N THR A 243 -33.48 -14.93 40.86
CA THR A 243 -32.31 -14.22 41.35
C THR A 243 -31.09 -14.60 40.52
N LEU A 244 -30.57 -13.65 39.78
CA LEU A 244 -29.33 -13.78 38.99
C LEU A 244 -28.14 -13.32 39.84
N PRO A 245 -27.25 -14.23 40.26
CA PRO A 245 -26.02 -13.84 40.94
C PRO A 245 -25.10 -13.13 39.94
N HIS A 246 -24.36 -12.09 40.39
CA HIS A 246 -23.48 -11.30 39.56
C HIS A 246 -24.17 -10.79 38.26
N ALA A 247 -25.40 -10.23 38.43
CA ALA A 247 -26.27 -9.88 37.31
C ALA A 247 -25.60 -8.94 36.30
N LEU A 248 -24.88 -7.92 36.75
CA LEU A 248 -24.25 -6.92 35.91
C LEU A 248 -23.19 -7.55 34.95
N PHE A 249 -22.45 -8.56 35.46
CA PHE A 249 -21.51 -9.32 34.66
C PHE A 249 -22.22 -10.09 33.52
N TRP A 250 -23.25 -10.89 33.84
CA TRP A 250 -23.97 -11.67 32.83
C TRP A 250 -24.69 -10.80 31.81
N ILE A 251 -25.23 -9.66 32.29
CA ILE A 251 -25.88 -8.69 31.39
C ILE A 251 -24.86 -8.07 30.43
N ALA A 252 -23.63 -7.74 30.88
CA ALA A 252 -22.58 -7.20 30.01
C ALA A 252 -22.28 -8.15 28.86
N PHE A 253 -22.00 -9.42 29.15
CA PHE A 253 -21.66 -10.41 28.13
C PHE A 253 -22.84 -10.76 27.22
N GLY A 254 -24.03 -11.01 27.81
CA GLY A 254 -25.24 -11.31 27.04
C GLY A 254 -25.65 -10.16 26.12
N TYR A 255 -25.63 -8.94 26.64
CA TYR A 255 -25.93 -7.74 25.86
C TYR A 255 -24.97 -7.57 24.66
N VAL A 256 -23.64 -7.65 24.87
CA VAL A 256 -22.69 -7.48 23.77
C VAL A 256 -22.85 -8.60 22.74
N PHE A 257 -23.12 -9.83 23.18
CA PHE A 257 -23.38 -10.93 22.26
C PHE A 257 -24.59 -10.65 21.36
N PHE A 258 -25.75 -10.34 21.92
CA PHE A 258 -26.97 -10.04 21.15
C PHE A 258 -26.80 -8.79 20.27
N ALA A 259 -26.19 -7.73 20.83
CA ALA A 259 -25.92 -6.51 20.10
C ALA A 259 -25.03 -6.76 18.89
N SER A 260 -24.00 -7.61 19.03
CA SER A 260 -23.07 -7.96 17.97
C SER A 260 -23.75 -8.80 16.88
N VAL A 261 -24.53 -9.82 17.24
CA VAL A 261 -25.27 -10.66 16.28
C VAL A 261 -26.21 -9.80 15.41
N ILE A 262 -26.96 -8.91 16.04
CA ILE A 262 -27.89 -8.02 15.31
C ILE A 262 -27.12 -7.02 14.45
N ALA A 263 -26.03 -6.44 14.97
CA ALA A 263 -25.18 -5.51 14.23
C ALA A 263 -24.56 -6.16 12.98
N PHE A 264 -24.08 -7.40 13.07
CA PHE A 264 -23.58 -8.14 11.90
C PHE A 264 -24.68 -8.39 10.87
N TRP A 265 -25.87 -8.75 11.32
CA TRP A 265 -27.01 -8.93 10.41
C TRP A 265 -27.40 -7.64 9.68
N ILE A 266 -27.45 -6.50 10.38
CA ILE A 266 -27.72 -5.18 9.80
C ILE A 266 -26.56 -4.72 8.91
N GLY A 267 -25.29 -4.95 9.34
CA GLY A 267 -24.09 -4.46 8.69
C GLY A 267 -23.69 -5.22 7.42
N LYS A 268 -24.02 -6.51 7.31
CA LYS A 268 -23.63 -7.36 6.18
C LYS A 268 -23.85 -6.74 4.77
N PRO A 269 -24.97 -6.07 4.46
CA PRO A 269 -25.15 -5.40 3.16
C PRO A 269 -24.23 -4.18 2.95
N LEU A 270 -23.74 -3.53 4.01
CA LEU A 270 -22.86 -2.36 3.89
C LEU A 270 -21.55 -2.70 3.21
N ILE A 271 -20.98 -3.89 3.48
CA ILE A 271 -19.74 -4.35 2.85
C ILE A 271 -19.88 -4.37 1.33
N ARG A 272 -20.98 -4.90 0.82
CA ARG A 272 -21.26 -4.95 -0.63
C ARG A 272 -21.43 -3.55 -1.22
N LEU A 273 -22.13 -2.67 -0.51
CA LEU A 273 -22.34 -1.29 -0.94
C LEU A 273 -21.04 -0.47 -0.91
N SER A 274 -20.19 -0.70 0.08
CA SER A 274 -18.86 -0.09 0.17
C SER A 274 -17.97 -0.53 -0.99
N PHE A 275 -17.91 -1.84 -1.26
CA PHE A 275 -17.15 -2.37 -2.42
C PHE A 275 -17.65 -1.78 -3.75
N ARG A 276 -18.98 -1.68 -3.93
CA ARG A 276 -19.56 -1.07 -5.12
C ARG A 276 -19.28 0.43 -5.20
N ASN A 277 -19.15 1.11 -4.07
CA ASN A 277 -18.76 2.52 -4.01
C ASN A 277 -17.34 2.72 -4.57
N GLU A 278 -16.39 1.90 -4.13
CA GLU A 278 -15.01 1.95 -4.64
C GLU A 278 -14.95 1.66 -6.15
N ALA A 279 -15.65 0.63 -6.60
CA ALA A 279 -15.68 0.26 -8.02
C ALA A 279 -16.28 1.37 -8.90
N THR A 280 -17.39 1.99 -8.47
CA THR A 280 -18.03 3.07 -9.24
C THR A 280 -17.19 4.36 -9.24
N ASN A 281 -16.56 4.71 -8.11
CA ASN A 281 -15.62 5.83 -8.02
C ASN A 281 -14.38 5.63 -8.90
N ALA A 282 -13.81 4.43 -8.90
CA ALA A 282 -12.69 4.07 -9.76
C ALA A 282 -13.06 4.20 -11.26
N ALA A 283 -14.23 3.70 -11.66
CA ALA A 283 -14.72 3.80 -13.03
C ALA A 283 -14.96 5.26 -13.48
N PHE A 284 -15.43 6.11 -12.59
CA PHE A 284 -15.63 7.53 -12.88
C PHE A 284 -14.27 8.26 -12.98
N ARG A 285 -13.36 8.02 -12.04
CA ARG A 285 -11.99 8.57 -12.08
C ARG A 285 -11.26 8.18 -13.37
N TYR A 286 -11.33 6.92 -13.76
CA TYR A 286 -10.74 6.44 -15.02
C TYR A 286 -11.29 7.20 -16.23
N ALA A 287 -12.61 7.45 -16.28
CA ALA A 287 -13.20 8.22 -17.37
C ALA A 287 -12.70 9.67 -17.41
N LEU A 288 -12.52 10.31 -16.23
CA LEU A 288 -11.97 11.67 -16.14
C LEU A 288 -10.49 11.73 -16.58
N VAL A 289 -9.68 10.75 -16.18
CA VAL A 289 -8.27 10.66 -16.61
C VAL A 289 -8.19 10.48 -18.12
N ARG A 290 -8.97 9.56 -18.68
CA ARG A 290 -9.02 9.34 -20.14
C ARG A 290 -9.42 10.59 -20.91
N LEU A 291 -10.43 11.33 -20.41
CA LEU A 291 -10.84 12.60 -21.01
C LEU A 291 -9.70 13.63 -20.98
N ARG A 292 -8.99 13.74 -19.84
CA ARG A 292 -7.85 14.65 -19.69
C ARG A 292 -6.72 14.32 -20.69
N GLU A 293 -6.43 13.03 -20.87
CA GLU A 293 -5.39 12.58 -21.81
C GLU A 293 -5.78 12.79 -23.27
N ALA A 294 -7.07 12.71 -23.58
CA ALA A 294 -7.59 12.90 -24.92
C ALA A 294 -8.22 14.30 -25.15
N ALA A 295 -7.93 15.29 -24.29
CA ALA A 295 -8.63 16.58 -24.29
C ALA A 295 -8.53 17.32 -25.63
N GLU A 296 -7.37 17.29 -26.28
CA GLU A 296 -7.16 17.90 -27.60
C GLU A 296 -8.02 17.24 -28.68
N ALA A 297 -8.04 15.90 -28.72
CA ALA A 297 -8.84 15.15 -29.68
C ALA A 297 -10.35 15.40 -29.46
N VAL A 298 -10.80 15.43 -28.20
CA VAL A 298 -12.19 15.76 -27.88
C VAL A 298 -12.56 17.17 -28.33
N GLY A 299 -11.65 18.14 -28.16
CA GLY A 299 -11.82 19.52 -28.63
C GLY A 299 -11.93 19.58 -30.17
N PHE A 300 -11.07 18.87 -30.91
CA PHE A 300 -11.14 18.79 -32.35
C PHE A 300 -12.46 18.20 -32.86
N TYR A 301 -12.98 17.16 -32.21
CA TYR A 301 -14.26 16.55 -32.56
C TYR A 301 -15.47 17.33 -32.01
N ARG A 302 -15.29 18.37 -31.22
CA ARG A 302 -16.35 19.08 -30.49
C ARG A 302 -17.23 18.12 -29.67
N GLY A 303 -16.56 17.15 -29.01
CA GLY A 303 -17.19 16.02 -28.35
C GLY A 303 -17.64 16.30 -26.90
N GLU A 304 -17.54 17.53 -26.38
CA GLU A 304 -17.77 17.88 -24.99
C GLU A 304 -19.15 17.45 -24.49
N ARG A 305 -20.18 17.57 -25.32
CA ARG A 305 -21.55 17.19 -24.98
C ARG A 305 -21.70 15.66 -24.81
N ALA A 306 -21.05 14.90 -25.66
CA ALA A 306 -21.07 13.44 -25.59
C ALA A 306 -20.32 12.95 -24.33
N GLU A 307 -19.14 13.48 -24.08
CA GLU A 307 -18.36 13.16 -22.89
C GLU A 307 -19.09 13.55 -21.59
N TYR A 308 -19.73 14.71 -21.58
CA TYR A 308 -20.55 15.14 -20.44
C TYR A 308 -21.67 14.13 -20.12
N GLN A 309 -22.34 13.59 -21.13
CA GLN A 309 -23.40 12.59 -20.94
C GLN A 309 -22.82 11.28 -20.36
N VAL A 310 -21.66 10.82 -20.86
CA VAL A 310 -20.96 9.62 -20.37
C VAL A 310 -20.56 9.81 -18.91
N LEU A 311 -19.94 10.94 -18.58
CA LEU A 311 -19.51 11.28 -17.23
C LEU A 311 -20.70 11.40 -16.27
N THR A 312 -21.77 12.07 -16.70
CA THR A 312 -23.00 12.21 -15.92
C THR A 312 -23.63 10.85 -15.61
N LYS A 313 -23.70 9.95 -16.59
CA LYS A 313 -24.23 8.58 -16.38
C LYS A 313 -23.42 7.81 -15.36
N ARG A 314 -22.07 7.89 -15.41
CA ARG A 314 -21.16 7.25 -14.45
C ARG A 314 -21.31 7.87 -13.06
N PHE A 315 -21.40 9.18 -12.97
CA PHE A 315 -21.62 9.89 -11.70
C PHE A 315 -22.96 9.53 -11.06
N MET A 316 -24.03 9.44 -11.86
CA MET A 316 -25.35 9.04 -11.34
C MET A 316 -25.36 7.60 -10.80
N ALA A 317 -24.51 6.71 -11.30
CA ALA A 317 -24.32 5.38 -10.71
C ALA A 317 -23.70 5.45 -9.31
N ILE A 318 -22.73 6.35 -9.09
CA ILE A 318 -22.16 6.63 -7.75
C ILE A 318 -23.28 7.12 -6.81
N ILE A 319 -24.07 8.11 -7.26
CA ILE A 319 -25.14 8.70 -6.43
C ILE A 319 -26.22 7.67 -6.08
N ALA A 320 -26.59 6.82 -7.01
CA ALA A 320 -27.55 5.75 -6.75
C ALA A 320 -27.06 4.77 -5.67
N ASN A 321 -25.79 4.34 -5.77
CA ASN A 321 -25.18 3.48 -4.75
C ASN A 321 -25.04 4.22 -3.41
N TYR A 322 -24.61 5.49 -3.42
CA TYR A 322 -24.44 6.31 -2.22
C TYR A 322 -25.77 6.49 -1.45
N ARG A 323 -26.88 6.72 -2.15
CA ARG A 323 -28.21 6.78 -1.52
C ARG A 323 -28.58 5.46 -0.81
N ALA A 324 -28.30 4.32 -1.44
CA ALA A 324 -28.52 3.01 -0.83
C ALA A 324 -27.61 2.79 0.39
N PHE A 325 -26.34 3.20 0.28
CA PHE A 325 -25.36 3.15 1.36
C PHE A 325 -25.79 4.00 2.55
N VAL A 326 -26.15 5.28 2.34
CA VAL A 326 -26.60 6.19 3.40
C VAL A 326 -27.83 5.63 4.12
N ARG A 327 -28.85 5.16 3.39
CA ARG A 327 -30.04 4.58 4.02
C ARG A 327 -29.71 3.40 4.93
N ARG A 328 -28.79 2.53 4.50
CA ARG A 328 -28.38 1.37 5.30
C ARG A 328 -27.49 1.76 6.47
N SER A 329 -26.60 2.72 6.25
CA SER A 329 -25.73 3.29 7.31
C SER A 329 -26.53 3.97 8.41
N LEU A 330 -27.60 4.67 8.07
CA LEU A 330 -28.49 5.29 9.08
C LEU A 330 -29.15 4.25 9.98
N ILE A 331 -29.60 3.12 9.42
CA ILE A 331 -30.17 2.02 10.20
C ILE A 331 -29.12 1.43 11.14
N PHE A 332 -27.92 1.18 10.62
CA PHE A 332 -26.78 0.64 11.41
C PHE A 332 -26.31 1.61 12.50
N LEU A 333 -26.17 2.89 12.14
CA LEU A 333 -25.79 3.95 13.09
C LEU A 333 -26.85 4.12 14.16
N GLY A 334 -28.13 4.18 13.77
CA GLY A 334 -29.25 4.29 14.70
C GLY A 334 -29.29 3.14 15.70
N TRP A 335 -29.11 1.91 15.21
CA TRP A 335 -28.99 0.73 16.07
C TRP A 335 -27.85 0.86 17.08
N ASN A 336 -26.64 1.15 16.60
CA ASN A 336 -25.47 1.27 17.49
C ASN A 336 -25.62 2.40 18.50
N ARG A 337 -26.15 3.56 18.10
CA ARG A 337 -26.38 4.70 19.00
C ARG A 337 -27.47 4.42 20.03
N ALA A 338 -28.57 3.81 19.63
CA ALA A 338 -29.62 3.42 20.57
C ALA A 338 -29.10 2.47 21.65
N LEU A 339 -28.32 1.46 21.23
CA LEU A 339 -27.72 0.53 22.16
C LEU A 339 -26.74 1.22 23.12
N THR A 340 -25.84 2.07 22.63
CA THR A 340 -24.90 2.80 23.50
C THR A 340 -25.63 3.67 24.53
N LEU A 341 -26.70 4.36 24.10
CA LEU A 341 -27.47 5.21 25.02
C LEU A 341 -28.25 4.42 26.07
N ILE A 342 -28.74 3.22 25.74
CA ILE A 342 -29.42 2.33 26.69
C ILE A 342 -28.43 1.74 27.71
N VAL A 343 -27.22 1.40 27.26
CA VAL A 343 -26.20 0.74 28.07
C VAL A 343 -25.55 1.68 29.09
N THR A 344 -25.37 2.94 28.73
CA THR A 344 -24.68 3.92 29.59
C THR A 344 -25.30 4.04 30.98
N PRO A 345 -26.61 4.19 31.19
CA PRO A 345 -27.23 4.24 32.51
C PRO A 345 -27.47 2.87 33.14
N LEU A 346 -27.32 1.77 32.40
CA LEU A 346 -27.71 0.44 32.84
C LEU A 346 -27.03 -0.01 34.14
N PRO A 347 -25.70 0.17 34.34
CA PRO A 347 -25.07 -0.18 35.62
C PRO A 347 -25.64 0.57 36.81
N LEU A 348 -25.92 1.86 36.66
CA LEU A 348 -26.52 2.68 37.71
C LEU A 348 -27.93 2.18 38.05
N VAL A 349 -28.77 1.92 37.02
CA VAL A 349 -30.14 1.43 37.24
C VAL A 349 -30.17 0.08 37.96
N ILE A 350 -29.30 -0.84 37.56
CA ILE A 350 -29.20 -2.19 38.18
C ILE A 350 -28.72 -2.11 39.62
N GLN A 351 -27.79 -1.21 39.94
CA GLN A 351 -27.21 -1.10 41.28
C GLN A 351 -27.93 -0.11 42.18
N ALA A 352 -28.85 0.71 41.67
CA ALA A 352 -29.59 1.69 42.45
C ALA A 352 -30.27 1.11 43.71
N PRO A 353 -30.93 -0.06 43.67
CA PRO A 353 -31.56 -0.62 44.90
C PRO A 353 -30.52 -0.91 45.99
N ARG A 354 -29.32 -1.39 45.63
CA ARG A 354 -28.24 -1.66 46.59
C ARG A 354 -27.61 -0.38 47.14
N LEU A 355 -27.46 0.64 46.27
CA LEU A 355 -27.00 1.96 46.66
C LEU A 355 -27.97 2.61 47.65
N PHE A 356 -29.28 2.59 47.36
CA PHE A 356 -30.30 3.15 48.25
C PHE A 356 -30.45 2.38 49.57
N ALA A 357 -30.12 1.08 49.56
CA ALA A 357 -30.03 0.26 50.75
C ALA A 357 -28.73 0.44 51.55
N GLY A 358 -27.79 1.30 51.09
CA GLY A 358 -26.50 1.52 51.75
C GLY A 358 -25.55 0.34 51.72
N GLN A 359 -25.76 -0.63 50.80
CA GLN A 359 -24.94 -1.84 50.66
C GLN A 359 -23.65 -1.60 49.87
N ILE A 360 -23.64 -0.59 49.03
CA ILE A 360 -22.50 -0.18 48.18
C ILE A 360 -22.38 1.34 48.20
N SER A 361 -21.17 1.84 47.98
CA SER A 361 -20.91 3.27 47.86
C SER A 361 -21.26 3.80 46.46
N PHE A 362 -21.39 5.10 46.31
CA PHE A 362 -21.53 5.75 45.01
C PHE A 362 -20.27 5.57 44.15
N GLY A 363 -19.10 5.46 44.80
CA GLY A 363 -17.84 5.10 44.15
C GLY A 363 -17.87 3.70 43.52
N ASP A 364 -18.44 2.69 44.25
CA ASP A 364 -18.60 1.33 43.71
C ASP A 364 -19.48 1.29 42.45
N VAL A 365 -20.55 2.08 42.44
CA VAL A 365 -21.42 2.21 41.28
C VAL A 365 -20.67 2.81 40.08
N ASN A 366 -19.85 3.83 40.35
CA ASN A 366 -19.06 4.49 39.27
C ASN A 366 -17.95 3.57 38.75
N GLN A 367 -17.26 2.85 39.65
CA GLN A 367 -16.24 1.87 39.24
C GLN A 367 -16.85 0.72 38.45
N SER A 368 -18.00 0.20 38.88
CA SER A 368 -18.68 -0.86 38.14
C SER A 368 -19.19 -0.39 36.77
N SER A 369 -19.61 0.88 36.66
CA SER A 369 -19.96 1.49 35.36
C SER A 369 -18.76 1.62 34.43
N SER A 370 -17.60 2.03 34.96
CA SER A 370 -16.33 2.08 34.21
C SER A 370 -15.88 0.69 33.76
N ALA A 371 -15.93 -0.31 34.66
CA ALA A 371 -15.58 -1.69 34.34
C ALA A 371 -16.54 -2.30 33.28
N PHE A 372 -17.84 -2.02 33.43
CA PHE A 372 -18.85 -2.45 32.45
C PHE A 372 -18.57 -1.84 31.06
N SER A 373 -18.29 -0.53 30.99
CA SER A 373 -17.97 0.16 29.74
C SER A 373 -16.68 -0.40 29.11
N ALA A 374 -15.62 -0.61 29.90
CA ALA A 374 -14.37 -1.19 29.42
C ALA A 374 -14.56 -2.59 28.82
N ILE A 375 -15.36 -3.44 29.45
CA ILE A 375 -15.71 -4.78 28.94
C ILE A 375 -16.57 -4.66 27.68
N HIS A 376 -17.59 -3.77 27.69
CA HIS A 376 -18.43 -3.53 26.53
C HIS A 376 -17.61 -3.09 25.31
N ASP A 377 -16.74 -2.10 25.45
CA ASP A 377 -15.95 -1.56 24.36
C ASP A 377 -14.95 -2.59 23.84
N SER A 378 -14.30 -3.32 24.75
CA SER A 378 -13.33 -4.36 24.40
C SER A 378 -13.97 -5.54 23.68
N LEU A 379 -15.11 -6.04 24.15
CA LEU A 379 -15.85 -7.10 23.46
C LEU A 379 -16.45 -6.63 22.13
N SER A 380 -16.80 -5.33 22.02
CA SER A 380 -17.31 -4.72 20.80
C SER A 380 -16.21 -4.42 19.79
N PHE A 381 -14.93 -4.50 20.16
CA PHE A 381 -13.79 -4.18 19.29
C PHE A 381 -13.85 -4.94 17.97
N PHE A 382 -13.99 -6.26 17.99
CA PHE A 382 -14.03 -7.07 16.77
C PHE A 382 -15.18 -6.71 15.84
N ARG A 383 -16.31 -6.28 16.40
CA ARG A 383 -17.45 -5.76 15.63
C ARG A 383 -17.12 -4.41 15.01
N SER A 384 -16.50 -3.51 15.77
CA SER A 384 -16.18 -2.15 15.32
C SER A 384 -15.11 -2.10 14.24
N VAL A 385 -14.16 -3.04 14.27
CA VAL A 385 -13.05 -3.12 13.30
C VAL A 385 -13.29 -4.11 12.16
N TYR A 386 -14.48 -4.71 12.07
CA TYR A 386 -14.76 -5.74 11.05
C TYR A 386 -14.52 -5.25 9.63
N ASP A 387 -14.98 -4.05 9.29
CA ASP A 387 -14.79 -3.46 7.96
C ASP A 387 -13.31 -3.16 7.69
N SER A 388 -12.60 -2.64 8.69
CA SER A 388 -11.14 -2.42 8.61
C SER A 388 -10.38 -3.74 8.43
N PHE A 389 -10.78 -4.80 9.11
CA PHE A 389 -10.20 -6.13 8.93
C PHE A 389 -10.48 -6.69 7.54
N ALA A 390 -11.70 -6.52 7.02
CA ALA A 390 -12.05 -6.94 5.66
C ALA A 390 -11.23 -6.19 4.60
N ALA A 391 -11.08 -4.87 4.74
CA ALA A 391 -10.24 -4.04 3.89
C ALA A 391 -8.76 -4.46 3.96
N TYR A 392 -8.24 -4.70 5.17
CA TYR A 392 -6.88 -5.18 5.39
C TYR A 392 -6.64 -6.55 4.73
N ARG A 393 -7.61 -7.46 4.85
CA ARG A 393 -7.57 -8.77 4.20
C ARG A 393 -7.53 -8.65 2.67
N ALA A 394 -8.32 -7.74 2.09
CA ALA A 394 -8.28 -7.45 0.66
C ALA A 394 -6.91 -6.91 0.22
N THR A 395 -6.31 -6.05 1.02
CA THR A 395 -4.95 -5.52 0.79
C THR A 395 -3.90 -6.63 0.78
N ILE A 396 -3.96 -7.58 1.73
CA ILE A 396 -3.05 -8.75 1.73
C ILE A 396 -3.19 -9.54 0.41
N ILE A 397 -4.42 -9.80 -0.03
CA ILE A 397 -4.67 -10.55 -1.28
C ILE A 397 -4.10 -9.79 -2.49
N ARG A 398 -4.27 -8.47 -2.56
CA ARG A 398 -3.77 -7.66 -3.67
C ARG A 398 -2.25 -7.61 -3.71
N LEU A 399 -1.58 -7.44 -2.57
CA LEU A 399 -0.12 -7.43 -2.49
C LEU A 399 0.50 -8.81 -2.78
N ASP A 400 -0.11 -9.89 -2.29
CA ASP A 400 0.30 -11.25 -2.61
C ASP A 400 0.10 -11.55 -4.10
N GLY A 401 -1.02 -11.12 -4.69
CA GLY A 401 -1.28 -11.20 -6.12
C GLY A 401 -0.25 -10.43 -6.96
N LEU A 402 0.24 -9.27 -6.48
CA LEU A 402 1.32 -8.54 -7.17
C LEU A 402 2.60 -9.38 -7.23
N LEU A 403 3.01 -10.00 -6.12
CA LEU A 403 4.19 -10.86 -6.09
C LEU A 403 4.03 -12.07 -7.01
N THR A 404 2.86 -12.72 -6.97
CA THR A 404 2.56 -13.88 -7.84
C THR A 404 2.66 -13.51 -9.32
N ALA A 405 2.03 -12.42 -9.72
CA ALA A 405 2.04 -11.99 -11.10
C ALA A 405 3.43 -11.53 -11.58
N ASN A 406 4.24 -10.93 -10.69
CA ASN A 406 5.63 -10.61 -11.02
C ASN A 406 6.48 -11.89 -11.24
N GLU A 407 6.25 -12.94 -10.43
CA GLU A 407 6.90 -14.25 -10.62
C GLU A 407 6.44 -14.88 -11.94
N GLU A 408 5.14 -14.98 -12.19
CA GLU A 408 4.58 -15.49 -13.45
C GLU A 408 5.11 -14.73 -14.66
N ALA A 409 5.20 -13.39 -14.58
CA ALA A 409 5.73 -12.57 -15.66
C ALA A 409 7.22 -12.83 -15.96
N ARG A 410 8.01 -13.13 -14.92
CA ARG A 410 9.42 -13.52 -15.10
C ARG A 410 9.58 -14.90 -15.71
N ASP A 411 8.68 -15.82 -15.37
CA ASP A 411 8.70 -17.20 -15.85
C ASP A 411 8.18 -17.37 -17.28
N LEU A 412 7.58 -16.33 -17.88
CA LEU A 412 7.17 -16.38 -19.28
C LEU A 412 8.35 -16.69 -20.20
N PRO A 413 8.15 -17.38 -21.34
CA PRO A 413 9.20 -17.74 -22.28
C PRO A 413 10.02 -16.54 -22.77
N ARG A 414 11.31 -16.76 -23.07
CA ARG A 414 12.25 -15.79 -23.65
C ARG A 414 13.12 -16.48 -24.68
N LEU A 415 13.71 -15.72 -25.59
CA LEU A 415 14.82 -16.23 -26.38
C LEU A 415 15.97 -16.65 -25.45
N THR A 416 16.63 -17.76 -25.77
CA THR A 416 17.84 -18.17 -25.05
C THR A 416 18.93 -17.15 -25.35
N ALA A 417 19.31 -16.35 -24.34
CA ALA A 417 20.29 -15.29 -24.50
C ALA A 417 21.70 -15.79 -24.18
N GLU A 418 22.63 -15.66 -25.12
CA GLU A 418 24.03 -15.98 -24.94
C GLU A 418 24.92 -14.73 -25.13
N PRO A 419 25.94 -14.51 -24.29
CA PRO A 419 26.87 -13.41 -24.50
C PRO A 419 27.73 -13.67 -25.73
N SER A 420 27.89 -12.65 -26.59
CA SER A 420 28.83 -12.71 -27.72
C SER A 420 30.23 -12.37 -27.27
N ALA A 421 31.21 -13.24 -27.57
CA ALA A 421 32.62 -13.02 -27.25
C ALA A 421 33.34 -12.19 -28.34
N ASP A 422 32.89 -12.29 -29.59
CA ASP A 422 33.48 -11.63 -30.77
C ASP A 422 32.78 -10.31 -31.12
N GLY A 423 31.79 -9.88 -30.31
CA GLY A 423 31.02 -8.66 -30.53
C GLY A 423 29.97 -8.77 -31.63
N SER A 424 29.81 -9.94 -32.27
CA SER A 424 28.76 -10.19 -33.26
C SER A 424 27.39 -10.37 -32.65
N MET A 425 26.33 -10.15 -33.42
CA MET A 425 24.97 -10.54 -33.10
C MET A 425 24.56 -11.72 -33.98
N GLU A 426 24.01 -12.78 -33.38
CA GLU A 426 23.58 -13.98 -34.09
C GLU A 426 22.20 -14.43 -33.58
N LEU A 427 21.30 -14.69 -34.51
CA LEU A 427 19.98 -15.32 -34.31
C LEU A 427 20.05 -16.73 -34.88
N ARG A 428 19.53 -17.71 -34.15
CA ARG A 428 19.41 -19.10 -34.60
C ARG A 428 18.04 -19.65 -34.25
N ASP A 429 17.41 -20.23 -35.25
CA ASP A 429 16.09 -20.84 -35.17
C ASP A 429 15.05 -19.93 -34.48
N VAL A 430 15.08 -18.61 -34.76
CA VAL A 430 14.24 -17.65 -34.04
C VAL A 430 12.85 -17.67 -34.64
N GLU A 431 11.89 -18.02 -33.81
CA GLU A 431 10.46 -17.98 -34.10
C GLU A 431 9.78 -16.89 -33.27
N ILE A 432 8.88 -16.11 -33.90
CA ILE A 432 8.06 -15.07 -33.27
C ILE A 432 6.59 -15.33 -33.63
N ARG A 433 5.74 -15.39 -32.58
CA ARG A 433 4.29 -15.59 -32.71
C ARG A 433 3.50 -14.43 -32.12
N GLU A 434 2.25 -14.30 -32.55
CA GLU A 434 1.24 -13.49 -31.86
C GLU A 434 0.66 -14.26 -30.64
N PRO A 435 0.01 -13.55 -29.68
CA PRO A 435 -0.68 -14.21 -28.57
C PRO A 435 -1.74 -15.24 -29.01
N GLY A 436 -2.33 -15.05 -30.20
CA GLY A 436 -3.29 -15.98 -30.83
C GLY A 436 -2.65 -17.22 -31.46
N GLY A 437 -1.31 -17.34 -31.42
CA GLY A 437 -0.58 -18.49 -31.97
C GLY A 437 -0.19 -18.33 -33.45
N GLN A 438 -0.59 -17.26 -34.12
CA GLN A 438 -0.19 -17.00 -35.52
C GLN A 438 1.32 -16.75 -35.60
N VAL A 439 2.00 -17.45 -36.48
CA VAL A 439 3.43 -17.28 -36.72
C VAL A 439 3.67 -16.01 -37.52
N LEU A 440 4.50 -15.12 -37.01
CA LEU A 440 4.93 -13.87 -37.65
C LEU A 440 6.27 -14.05 -38.35
N ILE A 441 7.18 -14.77 -37.74
CA ILE A 441 8.53 -15.07 -38.23
C ILE A 441 8.83 -16.52 -37.84
N ASP A 442 9.33 -17.28 -38.79
CA ASP A 442 9.66 -18.69 -38.62
C ASP A 442 11.10 -18.93 -39.04
N ASP A 443 11.84 -19.70 -38.24
CA ASP A 443 13.20 -20.19 -38.53
C ASP A 443 14.16 -19.09 -39.04
N LEU A 444 14.21 -17.98 -38.30
CA LEU A 444 15.06 -16.85 -38.65
C LEU A 444 16.51 -17.07 -38.20
N ASP A 445 17.40 -17.27 -39.14
CA ASP A 445 18.85 -17.30 -39.00
C ASP A 445 19.48 -16.03 -39.54
N LEU A 446 20.26 -15.33 -38.70
CA LEU A 446 20.90 -14.07 -39.07
C LEU A 446 22.20 -13.89 -38.28
N ARG A 447 23.26 -13.40 -38.95
CA ARG A 447 24.49 -13.00 -38.27
C ARG A 447 24.93 -11.62 -38.75
N LEU A 448 25.27 -10.75 -37.78
CA LEU A 448 25.81 -9.41 -38.01
C LEU A 448 27.14 -9.27 -37.28
N ALA A 449 28.17 -8.81 -37.97
CA ALA A 449 29.46 -8.48 -37.41
C ALA A 449 29.47 -7.05 -36.81
N PRO A 450 30.44 -6.70 -35.93
CA PRO A 450 30.63 -5.32 -35.49
C PRO A 450 30.73 -4.37 -36.71
N GLY A 451 29.97 -3.26 -36.64
CA GLY A 451 29.89 -2.29 -37.74
C GLY A 451 28.86 -2.59 -38.82
N ASP A 452 28.29 -3.80 -38.90
CA ASP A 452 27.23 -4.13 -39.83
C ASP A 452 25.95 -3.33 -39.59
N SER A 453 25.14 -3.20 -40.63
CA SER A 453 23.83 -2.51 -40.55
C SER A 453 22.75 -3.27 -41.29
N LEU A 454 21.62 -3.47 -40.59
CA LEU A 454 20.45 -4.21 -41.06
C LEU A 454 19.22 -3.32 -41.05
N LEU A 455 18.55 -3.23 -42.22
CA LEU A 455 17.23 -2.61 -42.32
C LEU A 455 16.14 -3.67 -42.34
N ILE A 456 15.19 -3.60 -41.41
CA ILE A 456 14.03 -4.47 -41.34
C ILE A 456 12.85 -3.78 -42.02
N THR A 457 12.31 -4.42 -43.08
CA THR A 457 11.17 -3.92 -43.87
C THR A 457 10.05 -4.95 -43.95
N GLY A 458 8.87 -4.55 -44.36
CA GLY A 458 7.69 -5.42 -44.51
C GLY A 458 6.39 -4.63 -44.42
N SER A 459 5.28 -5.26 -44.79
CA SER A 459 3.95 -4.65 -44.64
C SER A 459 3.57 -4.37 -43.21
N SER A 460 2.60 -3.49 -42.99
CA SER A 460 2.05 -3.28 -41.65
C SER A 460 1.49 -4.60 -41.11
N GLY A 461 1.81 -4.92 -39.85
CA GLY A 461 1.41 -6.19 -39.22
C GLY A 461 2.32 -7.39 -39.53
N SER A 462 3.40 -7.25 -40.30
CA SER A 462 4.33 -8.35 -40.60
C SER A 462 5.22 -8.79 -39.43
N GLY A 463 5.15 -8.15 -38.25
CA GLY A 463 5.91 -8.53 -37.08
C GLY A 463 7.21 -7.77 -36.83
N ARG A 464 7.48 -6.67 -37.55
CA ARG A 464 8.73 -5.87 -37.43
C ARG A 464 9.02 -5.43 -35.99
N THR A 465 8.15 -4.63 -35.38
CA THR A 465 8.27 -4.18 -33.97
C THR A 465 8.22 -5.36 -32.99
N THR A 466 7.47 -6.42 -33.33
CA THR A 466 7.39 -7.63 -32.51
C THR A 466 8.73 -8.37 -32.48
N LEU A 467 9.45 -8.41 -33.62
CA LEU A 467 10.82 -8.94 -33.66
C LEU A 467 11.74 -8.16 -32.69
N LEU A 468 11.75 -6.83 -32.78
CA LEU A 468 12.56 -6.02 -31.85
C LEU A 468 12.18 -6.24 -30.38
N ARG A 469 10.91 -6.39 -30.06
CA ARG A 469 10.46 -6.75 -28.69
C ARG A 469 10.96 -8.13 -28.27
N GLY A 470 11.01 -9.11 -29.19
CA GLY A 470 11.61 -10.42 -28.95
C GLY A 470 13.09 -10.31 -28.66
N LEU A 471 13.84 -9.57 -29.50
CA LEU A 471 15.28 -9.31 -29.31
C LEU A 471 15.59 -8.52 -28.02
N ALA A 472 14.66 -7.69 -27.58
CA ALA A 472 14.71 -6.99 -26.30
C ALA A 472 14.29 -7.87 -25.10
N GLN A 473 13.95 -9.16 -25.30
CA GLN A 473 13.48 -10.09 -24.26
C GLN A 473 12.13 -9.70 -23.64
N LEU A 474 11.38 -8.81 -24.26
CA LEU A 474 10.10 -8.29 -23.77
C LEU A 474 8.90 -9.10 -24.24
N TRP A 475 9.01 -9.80 -25.38
CA TRP A 475 7.91 -10.54 -26.00
C TRP A 475 7.95 -12.01 -25.62
N PRO A 476 6.89 -12.58 -24.99
CA PRO A 476 6.94 -13.94 -24.46
C PRO A 476 6.62 -15.06 -25.47
N TYR A 477 6.09 -14.71 -26.64
CA TYR A 477 5.72 -15.69 -27.67
C TYR A 477 6.88 -15.85 -28.66
N THR A 478 8.04 -16.29 -28.13
CA THR A 478 9.29 -16.45 -28.87
C THR A 478 9.98 -17.76 -28.53
N SER A 479 10.69 -18.33 -29.49
CA SER A 479 11.64 -19.43 -29.28
C SER A 479 12.88 -19.22 -30.13
N GLY A 480 13.95 -19.97 -29.83
CA GLY A 480 15.26 -19.85 -30.50
C GLY A 480 16.32 -19.21 -29.63
N THR A 481 17.50 -18.95 -30.24
CA THR A 481 18.68 -18.44 -29.56
C THR A 481 19.07 -17.07 -30.08
N LEU A 482 19.37 -16.16 -29.16
CA LEU A 482 19.93 -14.83 -29.43
C LEU A 482 21.29 -14.72 -28.80
N ARG A 483 22.34 -14.64 -29.59
CA ARG A 483 23.69 -14.33 -29.14
C ARG A 483 24.02 -12.89 -29.51
N ARG A 484 24.33 -12.04 -28.52
CA ARG A 484 24.66 -10.63 -28.76
C ARG A 484 25.60 -10.06 -27.70
N PRO A 485 26.28 -8.93 -27.96
CA PRO A 485 26.93 -8.15 -26.92
C PRO A 485 25.96 -7.78 -25.80
N GLY A 486 26.41 -7.76 -24.56
CA GLY A 486 25.59 -7.37 -23.42
C GLY A 486 25.15 -5.90 -23.45
N ASP A 487 25.93 -5.08 -24.14
CA ASP A 487 25.69 -3.64 -24.28
C ASP A 487 24.89 -3.36 -25.56
N ALA A 488 23.56 -3.26 -25.41
CA ALA A 488 22.64 -2.98 -26.49
C ALA A 488 21.58 -1.93 -26.06
N MET A 489 21.28 -1.00 -26.96
CA MET A 489 20.29 0.05 -26.74
C MET A 489 19.13 -0.07 -27.72
N PHE A 490 17.90 0.02 -27.21
CA PHE A 490 16.66 -0.01 -28.02
C PHE A 490 15.99 1.36 -27.96
N LEU A 491 15.82 1.99 -29.12
CA LEU A 491 15.12 3.25 -29.26
C LEU A 491 13.73 2.99 -29.85
N PRO A 492 12.66 3.17 -29.04
CA PRO A 492 11.31 3.02 -29.54
C PRO A 492 10.89 4.24 -30.37
N GLN A 493 9.81 4.11 -31.10
CA GLN A 493 9.20 5.18 -31.92
C GLN A 493 8.90 6.43 -31.08
N ILE A 494 8.39 6.24 -29.87
CA ILE A 494 8.17 7.32 -28.90
C ILE A 494 9.16 7.10 -27.74
N PRO A 495 10.19 7.95 -27.61
CA PRO A 495 11.19 7.81 -26.57
C PRO A 495 10.58 8.06 -25.17
N TYR A 496 11.01 7.28 -24.20
CA TYR A 496 10.70 7.56 -22.80
C TYR A 496 11.65 8.65 -22.27
N LEU A 497 11.07 9.71 -21.71
CA LEU A 497 11.79 10.78 -21.01
C LEU A 497 11.41 10.72 -19.53
N PRO A 498 12.37 10.40 -18.62
CA PRO A 498 12.11 10.35 -17.20
C PRO A 498 11.79 11.75 -16.65
N LEU A 499 11.02 11.79 -15.57
CA LEU A 499 10.82 13.03 -14.81
C LEU A 499 12.13 13.41 -14.11
N GLY A 500 12.50 14.67 -14.18
CA GLY A 500 13.74 15.18 -13.58
C GLY A 500 14.36 16.32 -14.37
N ASP A 501 15.64 16.56 -14.14
CA ASP A 501 16.42 17.52 -14.89
C ASP A 501 16.82 16.97 -16.28
N LEU A 502 17.23 17.86 -17.18
CA LEU A 502 17.61 17.48 -18.53
C LEU A 502 18.86 16.60 -18.55
N ARG A 503 19.76 16.73 -17.56
CA ARG A 503 20.92 15.90 -17.37
C ARG A 503 20.52 14.43 -17.18
N ALA A 504 19.58 14.16 -16.26
CA ALA A 504 19.06 12.82 -16.05
C ALA A 504 18.33 12.27 -17.30
N VAL A 505 17.63 13.14 -18.03
CA VAL A 505 16.98 12.78 -19.29
C VAL A 505 18.00 12.35 -20.33
N LEU A 506 19.12 13.05 -20.48
CA LEU A 506 20.18 12.71 -21.46
C LEU A 506 20.94 11.45 -21.05
N SER A 507 21.22 11.27 -19.77
CA SER A 507 22.01 10.16 -19.24
C SER A 507 21.23 8.83 -19.15
N TYR A 508 19.90 8.86 -19.22
CA TYR A 508 19.07 7.65 -19.12
C TYR A 508 19.48 6.56 -20.13
N PRO A 509 19.63 5.28 -19.73
CA PRO A 509 19.20 4.68 -18.45
C PRO A 509 20.25 4.69 -17.31
N ALA A 510 21.41 5.33 -17.48
CA ALA A 510 22.41 5.42 -16.42
C ALA A 510 21.90 6.26 -15.24
N VAL A 511 22.11 5.76 -14.01
CA VAL A 511 21.71 6.44 -12.76
C VAL A 511 22.80 7.35 -12.22
N GLU A 512 24.05 6.89 -12.31
CA GLU A 512 25.25 7.66 -11.98
C GLU A 512 26.05 7.80 -13.27
N CYS A 513 26.23 9.02 -13.73
CA CYS A 513 26.88 9.28 -15.01
C CYS A 513 28.16 10.09 -14.75
N ASP A 514 29.29 9.52 -15.09
CA ASP A 514 30.58 10.22 -15.13
C ASP A 514 30.70 11.13 -16.38
N VAL A 515 29.56 11.44 -17.04
CA VAL A 515 29.50 12.31 -18.22
C VAL A 515 29.61 13.76 -17.76
N THR A 516 30.56 14.47 -18.32
CA THR A 516 30.81 15.88 -18.03
C THR A 516 29.76 16.78 -18.74
N ASP A 517 29.60 18.01 -18.24
CA ASP A 517 28.70 18.99 -18.86
C ASP A 517 29.10 19.27 -20.33
N ASP A 518 30.41 19.32 -20.61
CA ASP A 518 30.92 19.54 -21.97
C ASP A 518 30.50 18.40 -22.91
N GLU A 519 30.48 17.14 -22.44
CA GLU A 519 30.04 15.99 -23.23
C GLU A 519 28.53 16.02 -23.45
N LEU A 520 27.73 16.41 -22.43
CA LEU A 520 26.28 16.59 -22.57
C LEU A 520 25.93 17.69 -23.57
N ILE A 521 26.63 18.83 -23.49
CA ILE A 521 26.45 19.96 -24.41
C ILE A 521 26.87 19.56 -25.83
N ALA A 522 28.01 18.89 -25.99
CA ALA A 522 28.44 18.41 -27.29
C ALA A 522 27.44 17.42 -27.92
N ALA A 523 26.87 16.52 -27.13
CA ALA A 523 25.84 15.60 -27.60
C ALA A 523 24.54 16.33 -28.01
N LEU A 524 24.15 17.40 -27.31
CA LEU A 524 23.02 18.24 -27.70
C LEU A 524 23.30 19.00 -29.01
N ASP A 525 24.50 19.53 -29.18
CA ASP A 525 24.90 20.22 -30.41
C ASP A 525 24.95 19.27 -31.60
N ASP A 526 25.51 18.07 -31.43
CA ASP A 526 25.58 17.02 -32.43
C ASP A 526 24.19 16.66 -32.99
N VAL A 527 23.15 16.66 -32.12
CA VAL A 527 21.76 16.38 -32.53
C VAL A 527 20.93 17.64 -32.84
N ALA A 528 21.56 18.78 -32.99
CA ALA A 528 20.93 20.07 -33.28
C ALA A 528 19.91 20.51 -32.19
N LEU A 529 20.26 20.32 -30.92
CA LEU A 529 19.51 20.76 -29.73
C LEU A 529 20.33 21.67 -28.82
N GLY A 530 21.37 22.36 -29.34
CA GLY A 530 22.25 23.24 -28.58
C GLY A 530 21.54 24.36 -27.81
N GLN A 531 20.33 24.78 -28.24
CA GLN A 531 19.48 25.71 -27.49
C GLN A 531 19.10 25.21 -26.09
N LEU A 532 19.23 23.92 -25.81
CA LEU A 532 18.93 23.34 -24.50
C LEU A 532 20.16 23.30 -23.58
N ALA A 533 21.36 23.63 -24.06
CA ALA A 533 22.61 23.55 -23.27
C ALA A 533 22.57 24.35 -21.95
N GLY A 534 21.90 25.49 -21.93
CA GLY A 534 21.73 26.31 -20.71
C GLY A 534 20.66 25.79 -19.72
N ARG A 535 20.01 24.66 -20.01
CA ARG A 535 18.87 24.12 -19.24
C ARG A 535 19.16 22.75 -18.64
N LEU A 536 20.42 22.33 -18.53
CA LEU A 536 20.79 20.98 -18.05
C LEU A 536 20.23 20.64 -16.67
N ASP A 537 20.21 21.60 -15.75
CA ASP A 537 19.75 21.42 -14.38
C ASP A 537 18.25 21.77 -14.18
N GLU A 538 17.56 22.14 -15.25
CA GLU A 538 16.14 22.48 -15.18
C GLU A 538 15.29 21.22 -15.01
N VAL A 539 14.50 21.19 -13.92
CA VAL A 539 13.56 20.10 -13.62
C VAL A 539 12.22 20.39 -14.29
N ALA A 540 11.83 19.53 -15.23
CA ALA A 540 10.57 19.69 -15.97
C ALA A 540 10.00 18.32 -16.42
N ASP A 541 8.74 18.34 -16.89
CA ASP A 541 8.15 17.22 -17.66
C ASP A 541 8.57 17.37 -19.13
N TRP A 542 9.80 16.96 -19.43
CA TRP A 542 10.42 17.11 -20.74
C TRP A 542 9.63 16.46 -21.87
N ALA A 543 8.84 15.43 -21.56
CA ALA A 543 7.94 14.81 -22.55
C ALA A 543 6.84 15.76 -23.04
N LYS A 544 6.47 16.78 -22.24
CA LYS A 544 5.50 17.82 -22.63
C LYS A 544 6.16 19.09 -23.15
N VAL A 545 7.41 19.33 -22.75
CA VAL A 545 8.15 20.53 -23.17
C VAL A 545 8.69 20.38 -24.59
N LEU A 546 9.20 19.18 -24.92
CA LEU A 546 9.84 18.91 -26.20
C LEU A 546 8.82 18.41 -27.24
N SER A 547 8.95 18.88 -28.47
CA SER A 547 8.23 18.33 -29.62
C SER A 547 8.62 16.86 -29.88
N PRO A 548 7.80 16.06 -30.55
CA PRO A 548 8.14 14.66 -30.86
C PRO A 548 9.48 14.49 -31.58
N GLY A 549 9.83 15.39 -32.50
CA GLY A 549 11.12 15.37 -33.19
C GLY A 549 12.30 15.70 -32.26
N GLU A 550 12.14 16.64 -31.32
CA GLU A 550 13.17 16.92 -30.31
C GLU A 550 13.34 15.74 -29.35
N GLN A 551 12.26 15.07 -28.95
CA GLN A 551 12.32 13.86 -28.13
C GLN A 551 13.10 12.74 -28.84
N GLN A 552 12.87 12.52 -30.13
CA GLN A 552 13.63 11.55 -30.92
C GLN A 552 15.11 11.93 -30.99
N ARG A 553 15.45 13.20 -31.20
CA ARG A 553 16.85 13.68 -31.18
C ARG A 553 17.52 13.47 -29.84
N ILE A 554 16.83 13.66 -28.70
CA ILE A 554 17.34 13.30 -27.35
C ILE A 554 17.68 11.80 -27.27
N ALA A 555 16.85 10.92 -27.84
CA ALA A 555 17.16 9.49 -27.85
C ALA A 555 18.44 9.18 -28.64
N PHE A 556 18.71 9.89 -29.74
CA PHE A 556 19.98 9.77 -30.47
C PHE A 556 21.16 10.33 -29.66
N ALA A 557 21.00 11.44 -28.96
CA ALA A 557 22.03 11.96 -28.05
C ALA A 557 22.43 10.92 -26.99
N ARG A 558 21.49 10.15 -26.45
CA ARG A 558 21.77 9.04 -25.54
C ARG A 558 22.67 7.97 -26.16
N VAL A 559 22.46 7.62 -27.43
CA VAL A 559 23.32 6.66 -28.14
C VAL A 559 24.74 7.21 -28.28
N LEU A 560 24.88 8.50 -28.58
CA LEU A 560 26.21 9.14 -28.72
C LEU A 560 26.96 9.17 -27.38
N LEU A 561 26.26 9.37 -26.27
CA LEU A 561 26.84 9.35 -24.92
C LEU A 561 27.20 7.93 -24.49
N ALA A 562 26.30 6.97 -24.65
CA ALA A 562 26.47 5.59 -24.19
C ALA A 562 27.38 4.75 -25.09
N LYS A 563 27.48 5.07 -26.38
CA LYS A 563 28.28 4.35 -27.42
C LYS A 563 28.10 2.84 -27.35
N PRO A 564 26.87 2.31 -27.39
CA PRO A 564 26.60 0.89 -27.26
C PRO A 564 27.15 0.10 -28.44
N LYS A 565 27.43 -1.20 -28.21
CA LYS A 565 27.89 -2.12 -29.27
C LYS A 565 26.79 -2.50 -30.26
N THR A 566 25.52 -2.40 -29.84
CA THR A 566 24.37 -2.68 -30.73
C THR A 566 23.27 -1.65 -30.47
N VAL A 567 22.71 -1.08 -31.53
CA VAL A 567 21.56 -0.16 -31.48
C VAL A 567 20.41 -0.71 -32.31
N PHE A 568 19.24 -0.74 -31.70
CA PHE A 568 17.99 -1.09 -32.35
C PHE A 568 17.10 0.15 -32.45
N LEU A 569 16.66 0.52 -33.66
CA LEU A 569 15.85 1.69 -33.93
C LEU A 569 14.47 1.26 -34.46
N ASP A 570 13.41 1.48 -33.70
CA ASP A 570 12.02 1.19 -34.09
C ASP A 570 11.34 2.48 -34.55
N GLU A 571 11.43 2.81 -35.85
CA GLU A 571 10.86 4.03 -36.43
C GLU A 571 11.24 5.32 -35.67
N SER A 572 12.43 5.34 -35.06
CA SER A 572 12.88 6.35 -34.10
C SER A 572 13.15 7.73 -34.72
N THR A 573 12.96 7.87 -36.03
CA THR A 573 13.09 9.12 -36.81
C THR A 573 11.78 9.55 -37.47
N SER A 574 10.68 8.89 -37.15
CA SER A 574 9.38 9.10 -37.83
C SER A 574 8.83 10.53 -37.71
N ALA A 575 9.19 11.27 -36.66
CA ALA A 575 8.79 12.67 -36.42
C ALA A 575 9.77 13.71 -36.97
N LEU A 576 10.83 13.28 -37.69
CA LEU A 576 11.84 14.15 -38.27
C LEU A 576 11.60 14.33 -39.76
N ASP A 577 12.13 15.40 -40.36
CA ASP A 577 12.23 15.53 -41.79
C ASP A 577 13.35 14.64 -42.36
N GLU A 578 13.35 14.43 -43.68
CA GLU A 578 14.30 13.54 -44.36
C GLU A 578 15.76 14.01 -44.22
N GLY A 579 15.99 15.31 -44.16
CA GLY A 579 17.32 15.86 -43.99
C GLY A 579 17.89 15.62 -42.62
N GLN A 580 17.07 15.82 -41.58
CA GLN A 580 17.44 15.53 -40.20
C GLN A 580 17.64 14.04 -39.97
N GLU A 581 16.76 13.19 -40.51
CA GLU A 581 16.89 11.74 -40.45
C GLU A 581 18.23 11.29 -41.05
N PHE A 582 18.54 11.74 -42.28
CA PHE A 582 19.81 11.45 -42.93
C PHE A 582 21.02 11.89 -42.11
N ALA A 583 20.97 13.10 -41.55
CA ALA A 583 22.05 13.65 -40.73
C ALA A 583 22.30 12.80 -39.48
N LEU A 584 21.25 12.34 -38.80
CA LEU A 584 21.36 11.52 -37.57
C LEU A 584 21.92 10.12 -37.88
N TYR A 585 21.47 9.45 -38.95
CA TYR A 585 22.04 8.15 -39.33
C TYR A 585 23.53 8.29 -39.74
N ARG A 586 23.88 9.34 -40.49
CA ARG A 586 25.30 9.64 -40.81
C ARG A 586 26.11 9.91 -39.56
N LEU A 587 25.55 10.66 -38.58
CA LEU A 587 26.19 10.95 -37.32
C LEU A 587 26.49 9.67 -36.52
N LEU A 588 25.51 8.76 -36.40
CA LEU A 588 25.69 7.46 -35.74
C LEU A 588 26.82 6.66 -36.39
N ARG A 589 26.80 6.52 -37.72
CA ARG A 589 27.85 5.77 -38.46
C ARG A 589 29.24 6.39 -38.30
N THR A 590 29.32 7.69 -38.10
CA THR A 590 30.60 8.41 -37.94
C THR A 590 31.11 8.35 -36.48
N ARG A 591 30.22 8.53 -35.50
CA ARG A 591 30.60 8.61 -34.06
C ARG A 591 30.72 7.26 -33.38
N VAL A 592 30.00 6.24 -33.90
CA VAL A 592 29.99 4.87 -33.34
C VAL A 592 30.14 3.85 -34.49
N PRO A 593 31.31 3.82 -35.20
CA PRO A 593 31.48 3.05 -36.42
C PRO A 593 31.38 1.53 -36.22
N ASP A 594 31.82 1.01 -35.07
CA ASP A 594 31.82 -0.43 -34.76
C ASP A 594 30.47 -0.93 -34.23
N CYS A 595 29.47 -0.04 -34.09
CA CYS A 595 28.15 -0.40 -33.61
C CYS A 595 27.35 -1.17 -34.64
N ILE A 596 26.77 -2.31 -34.24
CA ILE A 596 25.78 -3.02 -35.05
C ILE A 596 24.49 -2.19 -35.06
N LEU A 597 24.04 -1.77 -36.24
CA LEU A 597 22.86 -0.93 -36.40
C LEU A 597 21.70 -1.74 -36.99
N VAL A 598 20.61 -1.90 -36.25
CA VAL A 598 19.39 -2.57 -36.71
C VAL A 598 18.24 -1.57 -36.70
N SER A 599 17.66 -1.29 -37.86
CA SER A 599 16.62 -0.27 -37.98
C SER A 599 15.34 -0.81 -38.61
N ILE A 600 14.20 -0.37 -38.08
CA ILE A 600 12.91 -0.43 -38.77
C ILE A 600 12.63 0.97 -39.30
N ALA A 601 12.48 1.13 -40.63
CA ALA A 601 12.13 2.39 -41.25
C ALA A 601 11.27 2.18 -42.50
N HIS A 602 10.53 3.22 -42.88
CA HIS A 602 9.67 3.22 -44.05
C HIS A 602 10.19 4.12 -45.18
N ARG A 603 11.10 5.05 -44.86
CA ARG A 603 11.58 6.05 -45.83
C ARG A 603 12.77 5.54 -46.62
N GLY A 604 12.82 5.90 -47.88
CA GLY A 604 13.89 5.53 -48.81
C GLY A 604 15.26 6.09 -48.43
N THR A 605 15.30 7.23 -47.72
CA THR A 605 16.52 7.90 -47.24
C THR A 605 17.34 7.04 -46.29
N VAL A 606 16.72 6.13 -45.55
CA VAL A 606 17.38 5.27 -44.56
C VAL A 606 18.12 4.09 -45.26
N HIS A 607 17.68 3.65 -46.40
CA HIS A 607 18.25 2.50 -47.13
C HIS A 607 19.74 2.65 -47.41
N GLN A 608 20.21 3.86 -47.71
CA GLN A 608 21.63 4.11 -48.04
C GLN A 608 22.59 3.99 -46.85
N HIS A 609 22.04 3.95 -45.62
CA HIS A 609 22.84 3.78 -44.40
C HIS A 609 22.95 2.32 -43.94
N HIS A 610 22.30 1.38 -44.68
CA HIS A 610 22.27 -0.03 -44.34
C HIS A 610 22.85 -0.88 -45.48
N GLU A 611 23.60 -1.92 -45.10
CA GLU A 611 24.26 -2.85 -46.03
C GLU A 611 23.42 -4.08 -46.32
N GLN A 612 22.53 -4.45 -45.38
CA GLN A 612 21.66 -5.60 -45.48
C GLN A 612 20.20 -5.21 -45.25
N GLN A 613 19.29 -5.94 -45.87
CA GLN A 613 17.86 -5.75 -45.73
C GLN A 613 17.16 -7.07 -45.40
N LEU A 614 16.49 -7.14 -44.26
CA LEU A 614 15.59 -8.22 -43.88
C LEU A 614 14.16 -7.81 -44.25
N ARG A 615 13.59 -8.49 -45.23
CA ARG A 615 12.21 -8.25 -45.65
C ARG A 615 11.28 -9.30 -45.04
N LEU A 616 10.34 -8.88 -44.20
CA LEU A 616 9.32 -9.76 -43.64
C LEU A 616 8.13 -9.84 -44.59
N LEU A 617 7.81 -11.07 -45.05
CA LEU A 617 6.81 -11.33 -46.10
C LEU A 617 5.42 -11.58 -45.53
N GLY A 618 5.32 -11.83 -44.19
CA GLY A 618 4.11 -12.28 -43.51
C GLY A 618 3.97 -13.80 -43.51
N GLY A 619 3.12 -14.34 -42.58
CA GLY A 619 2.91 -15.78 -42.50
C GLY A 619 4.16 -16.61 -42.15
N GLY A 620 5.09 -16.04 -41.41
CA GLY A 620 6.37 -16.67 -41.02
C GLY A 620 7.52 -16.42 -42.00
N GLY A 621 7.23 -16.06 -43.25
CA GLY A 621 8.25 -15.93 -44.30
C GLY A 621 9.10 -14.66 -44.17
N TRP A 622 10.39 -14.80 -44.49
CA TRP A 622 11.33 -13.69 -44.57
C TRP A 622 12.36 -13.88 -45.70
N ARG A 623 13.04 -12.80 -46.05
CA ARG A 623 14.11 -12.79 -47.05
C ARG A 623 15.20 -11.81 -46.60
N LEU A 624 16.46 -12.22 -46.69
CA LEU A 624 17.64 -11.40 -46.47
C LEU A 624 18.29 -11.03 -47.81
N ASP A 625 18.39 -9.73 -48.07
CA ASP A 625 19.01 -9.18 -49.30
C ASP A 625 20.29 -8.41 -48.93
N SER A 626 21.37 -8.60 -49.72
CA SER A 626 22.70 -8.00 -49.49
C SER A 626 22.86 -6.59 -50.02
N ARG A 627 21.87 -5.88 -50.39
CA ARG A 627 21.79 -4.42 -50.63
C ARG A 627 20.33 -4.02 -50.66
N PRO A 628 19.94 -3.00 -49.88
CA PRO A 628 18.56 -2.51 -49.94
C PRO A 628 18.23 -1.99 -51.33
N GLU A 629 17.22 -2.56 -52.01
CA GLU A 629 16.68 -1.96 -53.24
C GLU A 629 15.95 -0.66 -52.84
N PRO A 630 16.19 0.46 -53.58
CA PRO A 630 15.40 1.67 -53.42
C PRO A 630 13.93 1.35 -53.65
N VAL A 631 13.06 1.70 -52.72
CA VAL A 631 11.60 1.59 -52.89
C VAL A 631 11.23 2.48 -54.07
N GLY A 632 10.77 1.88 -55.16
CA GLY A 632 10.28 2.63 -56.32
C GLY A 632 9.17 3.59 -55.88
N VAL A 633 9.27 4.84 -56.33
CA VAL A 633 8.32 5.94 -56.17
C VAL A 633 6.98 5.57 -56.81
#